data_464784ae93729fc8467e490dadd4f30e
#
_entry.id   464784ae93729fc8467e490dadd4f30e
#
_cell.length_a   1.000
_cell.length_b   1.000
_cell.length_c   1.000
_cell.angle_alpha   90.00
_cell.angle_beta   90.00
_cell.angle_gamma   90.00
#
_symmetry.space_group_name_H-M   'P 1'
#
loop_
_entity.id
_entity.type
_entity.pdbx_description
1 polymer ?
#
loop_
_entity_poly.entity_id
_entity_poly.type
_entity_poly.pdbx_seq_one_letter_code
_entity_poly.pdbx_strand_id
1 'polypeptide(L)'
;MKVSEIMTEPVLTITQDRSLEEVAHKMLDSKVGGLPVVDDEGKIVGMVTESDFSAKEHAIPFSRNYAPQLFGEWMSKEGVDKAYQAARSIQVKEIMSSPAITIAEDDSVAEAVRRMLEQKVHRLPVVRDGVPIGIVSRHDLLKMVVQKFQGFEQ
;
A
#
# COMPACT_ATOMS: atom_id res chain seq x y z
N MET A 1 -19.55 -12.92 -8.31
CA MET A 1 -18.30 -12.37 -8.89
C MET A 1 -17.18 -12.60 -7.90
N LYS A 2 -16.12 -13.21 -8.36
CA LYS A 2 -14.92 -13.51 -7.57
C LYS A 2 -13.93 -12.35 -7.62
N VAL A 3 -13.09 -12.25 -6.60
CA VAL A 3 -12.00 -11.25 -6.54
C VAL A 3 -11.08 -11.36 -7.75
N SER A 4 -10.77 -12.59 -8.20
CA SER A 4 -9.93 -12.82 -9.38
C SER A 4 -10.44 -12.17 -10.66
N GLU A 5 -11.74 -11.90 -10.75
CA GLU A 5 -12.35 -11.30 -11.93
C GLU A 5 -12.13 -9.78 -12.03
N ILE A 6 -11.81 -9.14 -10.91
CA ILE A 6 -11.63 -7.67 -10.86
C ILE A 6 -10.25 -7.22 -10.37
N MET A 7 -9.48 -8.10 -9.72
CA MET A 7 -8.16 -7.75 -9.19
C MET A 7 -7.24 -7.21 -10.30
N THR A 8 -6.31 -6.36 -9.89
CA THR A 8 -5.22 -5.90 -10.76
C THR A 8 -4.05 -6.86 -10.64
N GLU A 9 -3.58 -7.37 -11.77
CA GLU A 9 -2.41 -8.25 -11.87
C GLU A 9 -1.57 -7.89 -13.11
N PRO A 10 -0.27 -8.22 -13.14
CA PRO A 10 0.49 -8.81 -12.04
C PRO A 10 0.63 -7.83 -10.86
N VAL A 11 0.82 -8.37 -9.66
CA VAL A 11 1.04 -7.56 -8.47
C VAL A 11 2.50 -7.12 -8.41
N LEU A 12 2.71 -5.85 -8.05
CA LEU A 12 4.03 -5.33 -7.68
C LEU A 12 4.19 -5.50 -6.17
N THR A 13 5.34 -6.01 -5.74
CA THR A 13 5.67 -6.21 -4.34
C THR A 13 7.00 -5.53 -4.00
N ILE A 14 7.27 -5.37 -2.71
CA ILE A 14 8.55 -4.88 -2.21
C ILE A 14 9.02 -5.78 -1.07
N THR A 15 10.33 -6.04 -0.97
CA THR A 15 10.86 -6.80 0.14
C THR A 15 10.97 -5.96 1.40
N GLN A 16 10.81 -6.58 2.57
CA GLN A 16 10.67 -5.88 3.86
C GLN A 16 11.89 -5.07 4.30
N ASP A 17 13.06 -5.36 3.76
CA ASP A 17 14.33 -4.71 4.08
C ASP A 17 14.66 -3.51 3.17
N ARG A 18 13.81 -3.19 2.20
CA ARG A 18 14.01 -2.04 1.33
C ARG A 18 13.79 -0.74 2.06
N SER A 19 14.54 0.29 1.66
CA SER A 19 14.43 1.63 2.25
C SER A 19 13.14 2.32 1.82
N LEU A 20 12.69 3.30 2.63
CA LEU A 20 11.54 4.12 2.28
C LEU A 20 11.72 4.86 0.96
N GLU A 21 12.96 5.27 0.63
CA GLU A 21 13.26 5.90 -0.64
C GLU A 21 12.99 4.97 -1.82
N GLU A 22 13.44 3.71 -1.74
CA GLU A 22 13.19 2.71 -2.77
C GLU A 22 11.70 2.40 -2.92
N VAL A 23 10.98 2.31 -1.80
CA VAL A 23 9.52 2.11 -1.80
C VAL A 23 8.81 3.28 -2.46
N ALA A 24 9.17 4.51 -2.09
CA ALA A 24 8.58 5.71 -2.67
C ALA A 24 8.82 5.81 -4.18
N HIS A 25 10.04 5.53 -4.63
CA HIS A 25 10.36 5.47 -6.06
C HIS A 25 9.50 4.44 -6.79
N LYS A 26 9.38 3.23 -6.25
CA LYS A 26 8.57 2.18 -6.87
C LYS A 26 7.09 2.56 -6.95
N MET A 27 6.54 3.15 -5.90
CA MET A 27 5.15 3.61 -5.89
C MET A 27 4.90 4.72 -6.91
N LEU A 28 5.80 5.70 -7.00
CA LEU A 28 5.70 6.81 -7.95
C LEU A 28 5.86 6.35 -9.39
N ASP A 29 6.89 5.56 -9.68
CA ASP A 29 7.18 5.07 -11.03
C ASP A 29 6.06 4.16 -11.56
N SER A 30 5.48 3.36 -10.69
CA SER A 30 4.41 2.42 -11.03
C SER A 30 3.00 3.03 -10.90
N LYS A 31 2.89 4.27 -10.39
CA LYS A 31 1.62 4.97 -10.15
C LYS A 31 0.66 4.16 -9.29
N VAL A 32 1.16 3.56 -8.23
CA VAL A 32 0.36 2.78 -7.27
C VAL A 32 0.40 3.44 -5.90
N GLY A 33 -0.71 3.36 -5.17
CA GLY A 33 -0.85 3.94 -3.83
C GLY A 33 -0.48 3.01 -2.69
N GLY A 34 -0.01 1.81 -2.98
CA GLY A 34 0.43 0.85 -1.99
C GLY A 34 1.04 -0.39 -2.61
N LEU A 35 1.86 -1.08 -1.82
CA LEU A 35 2.55 -2.30 -2.23
C LEU A 35 2.45 -3.35 -1.13
N PRO A 36 2.15 -4.62 -1.47
CA PRO A 36 2.38 -5.72 -0.55
C PRO A 36 3.87 -5.85 -0.25
N VAL A 37 4.17 -6.05 1.03
CA VAL A 37 5.54 -6.27 1.52
C VAL A 37 5.74 -7.76 1.73
N VAL A 38 6.82 -8.29 1.20
CA VAL A 38 7.13 -9.73 1.24
C VAL A 38 8.46 -9.98 1.93
N ASP A 39 8.63 -11.21 2.43
CA ASP A 39 9.90 -11.73 2.93
C ASP A 39 10.76 -12.27 1.78
N ASP A 40 11.92 -12.86 2.12
CA ASP A 40 12.86 -13.40 1.13
C ASP A 40 12.30 -14.61 0.36
N GLU A 41 11.25 -15.26 0.87
CA GLU A 41 10.57 -16.38 0.22
C GLU A 41 9.37 -15.93 -0.63
N GLY A 42 9.11 -14.62 -0.69
CA GLY A 42 7.97 -14.07 -1.42
C GLY A 42 6.65 -14.14 -0.67
N LYS A 43 6.66 -14.53 0.61
CA LYS A 43 5.46 -14.57 1.45
C LYS A 43 5.12 -13.18 1.94
N ILE A 44 3.82 -12.85 1.97
CA ILE A 44 3.37 -11.56 2.45
C ILE A 44 3.60 -11.41 3.96
N VAL A 45 4.20 -10.28 4.34
CA VAL A 45 4.46 -9.94 5.75
C VAL A 45 3.78 -8.64 6.17
N GLY A 46 3.35 -7.83 5.22
CA GLY A 46 2.69 -6.57 5.52
C GLY A 46 2.20 -5.86 4.28
N MET A 47 1.71 -4.65 4.50
CA MET A 47 1.26 -3.74 3.44
C MET A 47 1.79 -2.34 3.72
N VAL A 48 2.33 -1.67 2.72
CA VAL A 48 2.72 -0.27 2.79
C VAL A 48 1.87 0.55 1.84
N THR A 49 1.38 1.69 2.31
CA THR A 49 0.56 2.62 1.53
C THR A 49 1.05 4.05 1.72
N GLU A 50 0.53 4.98 0.91
CA GLU A 50 0.84 6.41 1.03
C GLU A 50 0.61 6.94 2.45
N SER A 51 -0.44 6.47 3.13
CA SER A 51 -0.76 6.91 4.49
C SER A 51 0.30 6.54 5.52
N ASP A 52 1.07 5.47 5.30
CA ASP A 52 2.14 5.08 6.20
C ASP A 52 3.28 6.10 6.21
N PHE A 53 3.46 6.84 5.13
CA PHE A 53 4.46 7.90 5.04
C PHE A 53 4.09 9.16 5.81
N SER A 54 2.82 9.36 6.13
CA SER A 54 2.33 10.56 6.81
C SER A 54 1.89 10.33 8.25
N ALA A 55 1.59 9.09 8.63
CA ALA A 55 0.87 8.78 9.87
C ALA A 55 1.76 8.28 11.01
N LYS A 56 3.01 7.89 10.75
CA LYS A 56 3.88 7.28 11.77
C LYS A 56 5.01 8.21 12.16
N GLU A 57 5.24 8.33 13.49
CA GLU A 57 6.19 9.28 14.10
C GLU A 57 7.62 9.22 13.57
N HIS A 58 8.02 8.08 13.02
CA HIS A 58 9.40 7.88 12.55
C HIS A 58 9.55 8.00 11.05
N ALA A 59 8.45 8.24 10.35
CA ALA A 59 8.46 7.92 8.95
C ALA A 59 9.02 9.01 8.07
N ILE A 60 8.77 10.30 8.30
CA ILE A 60 9.29 11.31 7.37
C ILE A 60 9.17 12.73 7.95
N PRO A 61 10.05 13.65 7.51
CA PRO A 61 10.00 15.06 7.90
C PRO A 61 8.68 15.78 7.57
N PHE A 62 7.80 15.16 6.81
CA PHE A 62 6.49 15.68 6.42
C PHE A 62 5.31 15.06 7.17
N SER A 63 5.55 14.19 8.16
CA SER A 63 4.49 13.73 9.04
C SER A 63 3.93 14.91 9.85
N ARG A 64 2.69 14.79 10.33
CA ARG A 64 2.05 15.84 11.14
C ARG A 64 2.92 16.35 12.29
N ASN A 65 3.79 15.51 12.82
CA ASN A 65 4.69 15.89 13.92
C ASN A 65 5.87 16.72 13.46
N TYR A 66 6.28 16.60 12.20
CA TYR A 66 7.41 17.33 11.63
C TYR A 66 7.00 18.53 10.77
N ALA A 67 5.82 18.50 10.15
CA ALA A 67 5.35 19.60 9.33
C ALA A 67 5.27 20.95 10.06
N PRO A 68 4.80 21.04 11.31
CA PRO A 68 4.86 22.28 12.08
C PRO A 68 6.28 22.75 12.36
N GLN A 69 7.23 21.83 12.55
CA GLN A 69 8.63 22.15 12.76
C GLN A 69 9.32 22.67 11.50
N LEU A 70 8.96 22.14 10.32
CA LEU A 70 9.46 22.64 9.06
C LEU A 70 8.92 24.03 8.72
N PHE A 71 7.67 24.31 9.06
CA PHE A 71 7.01 25.58 8.75
C PHE A 71 6.98 26.58 9.92
N GLY A 72 7.08 26.10 11.18
CA GLY A 72 7.03 26.92 12.39
C GLY A 72 8.39 27.30 12.95
N GLU A 73 9.43 26.52 12.69
CA GLU A 73 10.81 26.81 13.04
C GLU A 73 11.69 26.81 11.80
N TRP A 74 12.62 27.76 11.75
CA TRP A 74 13.60 27.84 10.68
C TRP A 74 14.60 26.69 10.81
N MET A 75 14.28 25.54 10.19
CA MET A 75 15.28 24.49 10.07
C MET A 75 16.37 24.93 9.09
N SER A 76 17.62 24.78 9.50
CA SER A 76 18.74 24.95 8.59
C SER A 76 18.65 23.93 7.45
N LYS A 77 19.15 24.27 6.27
CA LYS A 77 19.27 23.36 5.13
C LYS A 77 19.94 22.04 5.56
N GLU A 78 20.94 22.11 6.42
CA GLU A 78 21.66 20.97 6.96
C GLU A 78 20.79 20.07 7.84
N GLY A 79 19.89 20.64 8.64
CA GLY A 79 18.91 19.91 9.43
C GLY A 79 17.87 19.18 8.57
N VAL A 80 17.41 19.80 7.50
CA VAL A 80 16.51 19.19 6.51
C VAL A 80 17.21 18.03 5.81
N ASP A 81 18.45 18.20 5.35
CA ASP A 81 19.21 17.15 4.69
C ASP A 81 19.45 15.96 5.60
N LYS A 82 19.75 16.18 6.87
CA LYS A 82 19.91 15.10 7.87
C LYS A 82 18.61 14.33 8.10
N ALA A 83 17.48 15.04 8.18
CA ALA A 83 16.17 14.42 8.33
C ALA A 83 15.81 13.56 7.12
N TYR A 84 16.09 14.02 5.91
CA TYR A 84 15.91 13.22 4.68
C TYR A 84 16.83 12.00 4.64
N GLN A 85 18.10 12.15 5.01
CA GLN A 85 19.03 11.04 5.05
C GLN A 85 18.62 9.99 6.09
N ALA A 86 18.12 10.43 7.25
CA ALA A 86 17.58 9.53 8.27
C ALA A 86 16.36 8.76 7.75
N ALA A 87 15.44 9.45 7.06
CA ALA A 87 14.27 8.81 6.44
C ALA A 87 14.66 7.77 5.39
N ARG A 88 15.69 8.03 4.59
CA ARG A 88 16.19 7.08 3.60
C ARG A 88 16.75 5.79 4.18
N SER A 89 17.26 5.81 5.39
CA SER A 89 17.80 4.62 6.06
C SER A 89 16.73 3.74 6.72
N ILE A 90 15.52 4.25 6.89
CA ILE A 90 14.41 3.49 7.47
C ILE A 90 13.96 2.42 6.47
N GLN A 91 13.79 1.19 6.96
CA GLN A 91 13.30 0.07 6.15
C GLN A 91 11.77 0.02 6.19
N VAL A 92 11.18 -0.48 5.12
CA VAL A 92 9.70 -0.53 4.99
C VAL A 92 9.05 -1.36 6.09
N LYS A 93 9.70 -2.39 6.61
CA LYS A 93 9.20 -3.19 7.73
C LYS A 93 8.95 -2.39 9.00
N GLU A 94 9.60 -1.22 9.15
CA GLU A 94 9.45 -0.35 10.32
C GLU A 94 8.18 0.50 10.25
N ILE A 95 7.63 0.72 9.05
CA ILE A 95 6.42 1.54 8.86
C ILE A 95 5.20 0.79 8.34
N MET A 96 5.38 -0.38 7.72
CA MET A 96 4.29 -1.17 7.15
C MET A 96 3.25 -1.55 8.20
N SER A 97 2.02 -1.76 7.76
CA SER A 97 0.99 -2.41 8.56
C SER A 97 1.21 -3.92 8.52
N SER A 98 1.29 -4.57 9.67
CA SER A 98 1.53 -6.01 9.80
C SER A 98 0.71 -6.58 10.97
N PRO A 99 0.08 -7.76 10.79
CA PRO A 99 -0.03 -8.51 9.56
C PRO A 99 -0.87 -7.81 8.49
N ALA A 100 -0.64 -8.15 7.22
CA ALA A 100 -1.45 -7.63 6.13
C ALA A 100 -2.86 -8.23 6.17
N ILE A 101 -3.86 -7.41 5.87
CA ILE A 101 -5.24 -7.86 5.68
C ILE A 101 -5.34 -8.33 4.24
N THR A 102 -5.53 -9.61 4.03
CA THR A 102 -5.51 -10.25 2.72
C THR A 102 -6.87 -10.80 2.32
N ILE A 103 -6.97 -11.24 1.06
CA ILE A 103 -8.15 -11.93 0.55
C ILE A 103 -7.70 -13.02 -0.43
N ALA A 104 -8.47 -14.09 -0.54
CA ALA A 104 -8.20 -15.14 -1.52
C ALA A 104 -8.81 -14.78 -2.88
N GLU A 105 -8.20 -15.28 -3.94
CA GLU A 105 -8.69 -15.04 -5.32
C GLU A 105 -10.10 -15.57 -5.58
N ASP A 106 -10.47 -16.64 -4.89
CA ASP A 106 -11.80 -17.26 -5.00
C ASP A 106 -12.86 -16.64 -4.08
N ASP A 107 -12.45 -15.76 -3.17
CA ASP A 107 -13.40 -15.04 -2.33
C ASP A 107 -14.30 -14.12 -3.19
N SER A 108 -15.48 -13.84 -2.68
CA SER A 108 -16.40 -12.93 -3.38
C SER A 108 -15.97 -11.47 -3.28
N VAL A 109 -16.33 -10.69 -4.27
CA VAL A 109 -16.15 -9.24 -4.24
C VAL A 109 -16.90 -8.62 -3.06
N ALA A 110 -18.06 -9.16 -2.68
CA ALA A 110 -18.80 -8.73 -1.49
C ALA A 110 -17.96 -8.90 -0.21
N GLU A 111 -17.23 -10.01 -0.09
CA GLU A 111 -16.31 -10.22 1.04
C GLU A 111 -15.16 -9.21 1.03
N ALA A 112 -14.62 -8.88 -0.14
CA ALA A 112 -13.60 -7.84 -0.26
C ALA A 112 -14.11 -6.48 0.25
N VAL A 113 -15.30 -6.09 -0.17
CA VAL A 113 -15.94 -4.85 0.28
C VAL A 113 -16.14 -4.85 1.79
N ARG A 114 -16.66 -5.95 2.34
CA ARG A 114 -16.85 -6.11 3.79
C ARG A 114 -15.54 -5.91 4.56
N ARG A 115 -14.46 -6.57 4.13
CA ARG A 115 -13.12 -6.42 4.77
C ARG A 115 -12.59 -5.01 4.66
N MET A 116 -12.73 -4.37 3.50
CA MET A 116 -12.30 -2.97 3.35
C MET A 116 -13.03 -2.03 4.31
N LEU A 117 -14.34 -2.21 4.49
CA LEU A 117 -15.14 -1.39 5.40
C LEU A 117 -14.81 -1.66 6.86
N GLU A 118 -14.77 -2.92 7.27
CA GLU A 118 -14.52 -3.31 8.66
C GLU A 118 -13.11 -2.94 9.13
N GLN A 119 -12.12 -3.15 8.27
CA GLN A 119 -10.72 -2.89 8.59
C GLN A 119 -10.26 -1.49 8.22
N LYS A 120 -11.14 -0.68 7.61
CA LYS A 120 -10.86 0.69 7.16
C LYS A 120 -9.63 0.77 6.25
N VAL A 121 -9.57 -0.14 5.30
CA VAL A 121 -8.51 -0.18 4.27
C VAL A 121 -9.11 0.04 2.88
N HIS A 122 -8.31 0.57 1.96
CA HIS A 122 -8.73 0.91 0.61
C HIS A 122 -8.35 -0.13 -0.44
N ARG A 123 -7.54 -1.10 -0.06
CA ARG A 123 -7.05 -2.16 -0.92
C ARG A 123 -6.67 -3.38 -0.11
N LEU A 124 -6.77 -4.54 -0.75
CA LEU A 124 -6.44 -5.82 -0.16
C LEU A 124 -5.49 -6.56 -1.10
N PRO A 125 -4.33 -7.02 -0.62
CA PRO A 125 -3.54 -7.99 -1.37
C PRO A 125 -4.33 -9.28 -1.57
N VAL A 126 -4.33 -9.78 -2.79
CA VAL A 126 -4.90 -11.08 -3.12
C VAL A 126 -3.78 -12.11 -3.04
N VAL A 127 -3.97 -13.16 -2.25
CA VAL A 127 -2.93 -14.14 -1.96
C VAL A 127 -3.34 -15.55 -2.32
N ARG A 128 -2.34 -16.33 -2.72
CA ARG A 128 -2.43 -17.78 -2.89
C ARG A 128 -1.26 -18.40 -2.15
N ASP A 129 -1.56 -19.28 -1.19
CA ASP A 129 -0.53 -19.92 -0.35
C ASP A 129 0.44 -18.93 0.32
N GLY A 130 -0.10 -17.79 0.76
CA GLY A 130 0.68 -16.73 1.41
C GLY A 130 1.47 -15.83 0.46
N VAL A 131 1.41 -16.07 -0.85
CA VAL A 131 2.12 -15.29 -1.87
C VAL A 131 1.16 -14.31 -2.53
N PRO A 132 1.47 -13.00 -2.58
CA PRO A 132 0.65 -12.05 -3.32
C PRO A 132 0.61 -12.38 -4.81
N ILE A 133 -0.58 -12.41 -5.39
CA ILE A 133 -0.81 -12.65 -6.81
C ILE A 133 -1.50 -11.48 -7.50
N GLY A 134 -2.13 -10.61 -6.75
CA GLY A 134 -2.86 -9.46 -7.25
C GLY A 134 -3.18 -8.48 -6.14
N ILE A 135 -3.84 -7.41 -6.51
CA ILE A 135 -4.42 -6.43 -5.57
C ILE A 135 -5.86 -6.13 -6.01
N VAL A 136 -6.76 -6.04 -5.04
CA VAL A 136 -8.09 -5.49 -5.25
C VAL A 136 -8.22 -4.20 -4.45
N SER A 137 -8.61 -3.11 -5.12
CA SER A 137 -8.78 -1.79 -4.52
C SER A 137 -10.20 -1.27 -4.72
N ARG A 138 -10.54 -0.17 -4.04
CA ARG A 138 -11.82 0.51 -4.28
C ARG A 138 -11.98 0.93 -5.74
N HIS A 139 -10.90 1.27 -6.41
CA HIS A 139 -10.90 1.58 -7.84
C HIS A 139 -11.35 0.39 -8.68
N ASP A 140 -10.92 -0.83 -8.34
CA ASP A 140 -11.30 -2.04 -9.06
C ASP A 140 -12.80 -2.35 -8.95
N LEU A 141 -13.46 -1.88 -7.89
CA LEU A 141 -14.91 -2.03 -7.75
C LEU A 141 -15.70 -1.32 -8.86
N LEU A 142 -15.11 -0.29 -9.48
CA LEU A 142 -15.71 0.37 -10.65
C LEU A 142 -15.86 -0.57 -11.84
N LYS A 143 -14.97 -1.55 -11.95
CA LYS A 143 -15.04 -2.58 -13.01
C LYS A 143 -16.35 -3.38 -12.94
N MET A 144 -16.85 -3.64 -11.74
CA MET A 144 -18.12 -4.32 -11.53
C MET A 144 -19.29 -3.56 -12.16
N VAL A 145 -19.31 -2.24 -11.96
CA VAL A 145 -20.37 -1.38 -12.49
C VAL A 145 -20.38 -1.43 -14.00
N VAL A 146 -19.22 -1.29 -14.61
CA VAL A 146 -19.08 -1.31 -16.08
C VAL A 146 -19.48 -2.68 -16.65
N GLN A 147 -19.00 -3.77 -16.07
CA GLN A 147 -19.32 -5.13 -16.54
C GLN A 147 -20.82 -5.45 -16.43
N LYS A 148 -21.48 -5.02 -15.37
CA LYS A 148 -22.94 -5.21 -15.23
C LYS A 148 -23.72 -4.45 -16.30
N PHE A 149 -23.30 -3.25 -16.65
CA PHE A 149 -24.00 -2.45 -17.64
C PHE A 149 -23.79 -2.99 -19.08
N GLN A 150 -22.62 -3.54 -19.38
CA GLN A 150 -22.38 -4.19 -20.69
C GLN A 150 -23.22 -5.47 -20.88
N GLY A 151 -23.61 -6.14 -19.80
CA GLY A 151 -24.48 -7.33 -19.85
C GLY A 151 -25.97 -7.02 -20.10
N PHE A 152 -26.39 -5.76 -20.06
CA PHE A 152 -27.77 -5.35 -20.30
C PHE A 152 -28.00 -4.80 -21.72
N GLU A 153 -26.94 -4.58 -22.51
CA GLU A 153 -27.04 -4.11 -23.90
C GLU A 153 -27.07 -5.27 -24.93
N GLN A 154 -27.17 -6.50 -24.45
CA GLN A 154 -27.39 -7.69 -25.26
C GLN A 154 -28.77 -8.27 -24.94
#